data_bf5ae75b5733586b6d0150d140b51407
#
_entry.id   bf5ae75b5733586b6d0150d140b51407
#
_cell.length_a   1.000
_cell.length_b   1.000
_cell.length_c   1.000
_cell.angle_alpha   90.00
_cell.angle_beta   90.00
_cell.angle_gamma   90.00
#
_symmetry.space_group_name_H-M   'P 1'
#
loop_
_entity.id
_entity.type
_entity.pdbx_description
1 polymer ?
#
loop_
_entity_poly.entity_id
_entity_poly.type
_entity_poly.pdbx_seq_one_letter_code
_entity_poly.pdbx_strand_id
1 'polypeptide(L)'
;MFKIMRNKALHQTAIPLGSIAAIELGRYSFKIKEGSVINEKHNSKSTRRNPSVAIGVIIFILILLGLAVTSMPKGFKMTHEQIGTGLPALVFVYDPNLAVSISQTEQMNKARDQLSDQAFFLIAKISTPEGDQLIAEHRASPAELLLFDPSGRLIKRQSALRNSSELIQWVTLGEP
;
A
#
# COMPACT_ATOMS: atom_id res chain seq x y z
N MET A 1 58.19 3.03 19.93
CA MET A 1 58.89 2.77 18.67
C MET A 1 57.93 3.03 17.51
N PHE A 2 58.22 4.10 16.81
CA PHE A 2 57.53 4.70 15.68
C PHE A 2 57.24 3.74 14.55
N LYS A 3 56.07 3.85 13.86
CA LYS A 3 56.06 3.95 12.41
C LYS A 3 54.76 4.57 11.92
N ILE A 4 54.85 5.81 11.60
CA ILE A 4 53.96 6.60 10.74
C ILE A 4 54.19 6.08 9.33
N MET A 5 53.12 5.71 8.63
CA MET A 5 53.14 5.72 7.16
C MET A 5 52.02 6.58 6.64
N ARG A 6 52.49 7.71 6.22
CA ARG A 6 51.93 8.77 5.36
C ARG A 6 51.82 8.24 3.92
N ASN A 7 50.82 8.68 3.24
CA ASN A 7 50.79 8.98 1.80
C ASN A 7 49.72 8.23 1.03
N LYS A 8 49.06 8.83 0.19
CA LYS A 8 49.16 9.79 -0.86
C LYS A 8 47.92 9.71 -1.71
N ALA A 9 47.43 10.73 -2.03
CA ALA A 9 47.26 11.49 -3.24
C ALA A 9 45.82 11.53 -3.72
N LEU A 10 45.28 12.72 -3.56
CA LEU A 10 44.23 13.31 -4.35
C LEU A 10 44.57 13.18 -5.85
N HIS A 11 43.71 12.53 -6.61
CA HIS A 11 43.59 12.80 -8.05
C HIS A 11 42.25 13.47 -8.29
N GLN A 12 42.30 14.80 -8.24
CA GLN A 12 41.34 15.67 -8.91
C GLN A 12 41.53 15.48 -10.40
N THR A 13 40.63 14.80 -11.07
CA THR A 13 40.51 14.92 -12.52
C THR A 13 39.45 15.98 -12.82
N ALA A 14 39.92 17.17 -13.02
CA ALA A 14 39.17 18.24 -13.61
C ALA A 14 38.70 17.82 -15.02
N ILE A 15 37.40 17.85 -15.25
CA ILE A 15 36.83 17.73 -16.59
C ILE A 15 36.92 19.10 -17.23
N PRO A 16 37.62 19.28 -18.38
CA PRO A 16 37.68 20.55 -19.02
C PRO A 16 36.33 20.90 -19.67
N LEU A 17 35.78 22.04 -19.28
CA LEU A 17 34.78 22.74 -20.05
C LEU A 17 35.41 23.20 -21.38
N GLY A 18 34.93 22.67 -22.46
CA GLY A 18 35.29 23.25 -23.76
C GLY A 18 35.27 22.24 -24.89
N SER A 19 34.12 21.90 -25.37
CA SER A 19 33.92 21.68 -26.80
C SER A 19 32.41 21.58 -27.04
N ILE A 20 31.79 22.73 -27.24
CA ILE A 20 30.51 22.81 -27.91
C ILE A 20 30.82 22.59 -29.38
N ALA A 21 30.75 21.37 -29.83
CA ALA A 21 30.76 21.03 -31.24
C ALA A 21 29.55 21.70 -31.90
N ALA A 22 29.82 22.63 -32.73
CA ALA A 22 28.85 23.28 -33.61
C ALA A 22 28.13 22.20 -34.43
N ILE A 23 26.88 21.99 -34.12
CA ILE A 23 25.99 21.21 -34.99
C ILE A 23 25.71 22.13 -36.17
N GLU A 24 26.33 21.81 -37.29
CA GLU A 24 26.04 22.41 -38.59
C GLU A 24 24.54 22.31 -38.87
N LEU A 25 23.87 23.45 -38.78
CA LEU A 25 22.52 23.62 -39.30
C LEU A 25 22.59 23.50 -40.83
N GLY A 26 22.45 22.29 -41.31
CA GLY A 26 22.23 22.01 -42.70
C GLY A 26 21.08 22.88 -43.20
N ARG A 27 21.45 23.69 -44.15
CA ARG A 27 20.65 24.66 -44.86
C ARG A 27 19.53 23.95 -45.63
N TYR A 28 18.41 23.63 -44.97
CA TYR A 28 17.20 23.24 -45.67
C TYR A 28 16.54 24.50 -46.21
N SER A 29 16.82 24.78 -47.49
CA SER A 29 16.10 25.79 -48.26
C SER A 29 14.67 25.29 -48.46
N PHE A 30 13.77 25.71 -47.58
CA PHE A 30 12.34 25.44 -47.73
C PHE A 30 11.78 26.43 -48.77
N LYS A 31 11.64 25.97 -49.99
CA LYS A 31 11.06 26.74 -51.10
C LYS A 31 9.55 26.79 -50.85
N ILE A 32 9.08 27.89 -50.30
CA ILE A 32 7.66 28.17 -50.18
C ILE A 32 7.09 28.35 -51.57
N LYS A 33 6.35 27.37 -52.02
CA LYS A 33 5.57 27.46 -53.24
C LYS A 33 4.26 28.13 -52.87
N GLU A 34 4.15 29.42 -53.13
CA GLU A 34 2.89 30.15 -53.14
C GLU A 34 1.90 29.47 -54.11
N GLY A 35 0.68 29.21 -53.61
CA GLY A 35 -0.44 28.93 -54.49
C GLY A 35 -1.11 27.58 -54.25
N SER A 36 -1.94 27.50 -53.27
CA SER A 36 -3.33 27.04 -53.41
C SER A 36 -3.98 27.08 -52.01
N VAL A 37 -4.86 28.03 -51.86
CA VAL A 37 -5.82 28.06 -50.73
C VAL A 37 -6.73 26.90 -50.94
N ILE A 38 -6.36 25.75 -50.36
CA ILE A 38 -7.29 24.64 -50.23
C ILE A 38 -8.17 25.02 -49.03
N ASN A 39 -9.33 25.53 -49.37
CA ASN A 39 -10.41 25.75 -48.42
C ASN A 39 -10.94 24.39 -47.98
N GLU A 40 -10.20 23.73 -47.10
CA GLU A 40 -10.64 22.52 -46.45
C GLU A 40 -11.77 22.90 -45.49
N LYS A 41 -12.97 22.81 -46.04
CA LYS A 41 -14.22 22.89 -45.33
C LYS A 41 -14.21 21.78 -44.28
N HIS A 42 -13.70 22.08 -43.10
CA HIS A 42 -13.77 21.20 -41.93
C HIS A 42 -15.26 20.88 -41.69
N ASN A 43 -15.70 19.82 -42.33
CA ASN A 43 -17.02 19.27 -42.10
C ASN A 43 -16.97 18.58 -40.73
N SER A 44 -17.00 19.39 -39.66
CA SER A 44 -17.23 18.91 -38.31
C SER A 44 -18.63 18.31 -38.29
N LYS A 45 -18.73 17.01 -38.60
CA LYS A 45 -19.91 16.24 -38.27
C LYS A 45 -20.12 16.37 -36.78
N SER A 46 -20.90 17.34 -36.40
CA SER A 46 -21.49 17.44 -35.08
C SER A 46 -22.28 16.16 -34.87
N THR A 47 -21.62 15.17 -34.29
CA THR A 47 -22.29 13.96 -33.81
C THR A 47 -23.22 14.45 -32.69
N ARG A 48 -24.50 14.60 -33.05
CA ARG A 48 -25.58 14.94 -32.11
C ARG A 48 -25.63 13.83 -31.06
N ARG A 49 -24.77 13.94 -30.03
CA ARG A 49 -24.76 13.03 -28.90
C ARG A 49 -26.08 13.22 -28.20
N ASN A 50 -26.94 12.20 -28.28
CA ASN A 50 -28.21 12.19 -27.55
C ASN A 50 -27.87 12.36 -26.07
N PRO A 51 -28.33 13.44 -25.41
CA PRO A 51 -27.98 13.71 -24.01
C PRO A 51 -28.39 12.55 -23.09
N SER A 52 -29.42 11.81 -23.46
CA SER A 52 -29.89 10.62 -22.74
C SER A 52 -28.85 9.50 -22.65
N VAL A 53 -28.06 9.28 -23.71
CA VAL A 53 -27.00 8.26 -23.71
C VAL A 53 -25.84 8.69 -22.81
N ALA A 54 -25.48 9.98 -22.84
CA ALA A 54 -24.44 10.51 -21.99
C ALA A 54 -24.82 10.42 -20.50
N ILE A 55 -26.05 10.74 -20.15
CA ILE A 55 -26.59 10.60 -18.78
C ILE A 55 -26.58 9.12 -18.35
N GLY A 56 -27.01 8.20 -19.20
CA GLY A 56 -26.97 6.75 -18.90
C GLY A 56 -25.58 6.24 -18.61
N VAL A 57 -24.57 6.65 -19.40
CA VAL A 57 -23.16 6.28 -19.17
C VAL A 57 -22.64 6.85 -17.85
N ILE A 58 -22.96 8.10 -17.52
CA ILE A 58 -22.54 8.70 -16.25
C ILE A 58 -23.14 7.94 -15.06
N ILE A 59 -24.43 7.63 -15.10
CA ILE A 59 -25.11 6.88 -14.04
C ILE A 59 -24.48 5.48 -13.90
N PHE A 60 -24.20 4.80 -15.00
CA PHE A 60 -23.54 3.50 -14.98
C PHE A 60 -22.14 3.55 -14.36
N ILE A 61 -21.34 4.55 -14.69
CA ILE A 61 -20.01 4.76 -14.09
C ILE A 61 -20.13 5.03 -12.57
N LEU A 62 -21.10 5.84 -12.15
CA LEU A 62 -21.33 6.11 -10.73
C LEU A 62 -21.74 4.87 -9.94
N ILE A 63 -22.57 4.00 -10.54
CA ILE A 63 -22.94 2.72 -9.94
C ILE A 63 -21.71 1.81 -9.82
N LEU A 64 -20.88 1.71 -10.85
CA LEU A 64 -19.66 0.90 -10.80
C LEU A 64 -18.67 1.44 -9.76
N LEU A 65 -18.50 2.77 -9.67
CA LEU A 65 -17.67 3.39 -8.64
C LEU A 65 -18.21 3.11 -7.23
N GLY A 66 -19.52 3.22 -7.04
CA GLY A 66 -20.18 2.91 -5.77
C GLY A 66 -19.95 1.46 -5.33
N LEU A 67 -20.08 0.50 -6.24
CA LEU A 67 -19.82 -0.90 -5.98
C LEU A 67 -18.33 -1.16 -5.65
N ALA A 68 -17.41 -0.48 -6.33
CA ALA A 68 -15.97 -0.62 -6.08
C ALA A 68 -15.60 -0.14 -4.67
N VAL A 69 -16.17 0.97 -4.19
CA VAL A 69 -15.90 1.50 -2.84
C VAL A 69 -16.41 0.56 -1.74
N THR A 70 -17.55 -0.08 -1.93
CA THR A 70 -18.10 -1.03 -0.94
C THR A 70 -17.31 -2.32 -0.84
N SER A 71 -16.54 -2.67 -1.87
CA SER A 71 -15.71 -3.88 -1.92
C SER A 71 -14.30 -3.69 -1.33
N MET A 72 -13.94 -2.47 -0.89
CA MET A 72 -12.63 -2.24 -0.29
C MET A 72 -12.57 -2.87 1.11
N PRO A 73 -11.54 -3.69 1.41
CA PRO A 73 -11.33 -4.22 2.75
C PRO A 73 -11.20 -3.07 3.75
N LYS A 74 -12.01 -3.11 4.80
CA LYS A 74 -11.88 -2.13 5.89
C LYS A 74 -10.52 -2.33 6.55
N GLY A 75 -9.76 -1.25 6.73
CA GLY A 75 -8.50 -1.28 7.46
C GLY A 75 -8.66 -1.88 8.86
N PHE A 76 -7.60 -2.47 9.39
CA PHE A 76 -7.59 -2.93 10.78
C PHE A 76 -7.52 -1.74 11.74
N LYS A 77 -8.17 -1.87 12.89
CA LYS A 77 -8.03 -0.89 13.96
C LYS A 77 -6.65 -1.03 14.60
N MET A 78 -6.02 0.09 14.89
CA MET A 78 -4.73 0.16 15.57
C MET A 78 -4.87 0.45 17.06
N THR A 79 -6.08 0.80 17.53
CA THR A 79 -6.36 0.97 18.96
C THR A 79 -6.62 -0.37 19.61
N HIS A 80 -6.00 -0.60 20.75
CA HIS A 80 -6.10 -1.85 21.50
C HIS A 80 -7.17 -1.80 22.60
N GLU A 81 -7.97 -0.74 22.65
CA GLU A 81 -9.06 -0.55 23.60
C GLU A 81 -10.16 -1.62 23.54
N GLN A 82 -10.20 -2.38 22.46
CA GLN A 82 -11.18 -3.44 22.26
C GLN A 82 -10.78 -4.77 22.97
N ILE A 83 -9.53 -4.87 23.43
CA ILE A 83 -9.06 -6.03 24.18
C ILE A 83 -9.77 -6.04 25.55
N GLY A 84 -10.41 -7.17 25.89
CA GLY A 84 -11.11 -7.31 27.17
C GLY A 84 -12.52 -6.71 27.20
N THR A 85 -13.11 -6.40 26.06
CA THR A 85 -14.46 -5.81 25.97
C THR A 85 -15.57 -6.85 25.71
N GLY A 86 -15.32 -8.12 26.00
CA GLY A 86 -16.32 -9.18 25.93
C GLY A 86 -16.25 -10.07 24.69
N LEU A 87 -15.35 -9.77 23.74
CA LEU A 87 -15.06 -10.64 22.61
C LEU A 87 -13.57 -10.99 22.57
N PRO A 88 -13.21 -12.17 22.03
CA PRO A 88 -11.81 -12.49 21.80
C PRO A 88 -11.17 -11.49 20.82
N ALA A 89 -9.89 -11.20 21.02
CA ALA A 89 -9.14 -10.27 20.18
C ALA A 89 -7.88 -10.94 19.64
N LEU A 90 -7.76 -10.97 18.33
CA LEU A 90 -6.55 -11.41 17.63
C LEU A 90 -5.74 -10.18 17.20
N VAL A 91 -4.56 -10.01 17.80
CA VAL A 91 -3.64 -8.91 17.50
C VAL A 91 -2.46 -9.44 16.72
N PHE A 92 -2.10 -8.77 15.65
CA PHE A 92 -0.91 -9.07 14.86
C PHE A 92 0.11 -7.94 14.98
N VAL A 93 1.34 -8.29 15.34
CA VAL A 93 2.46 -7.34 15.40
C VAL A 93 2.99 -7.12 13.98
N TYR A 94 2.59 -6.01 13.40
CA TYR A 94 2.86 -5.68 12.01
C TYR A 94 4.17 -4.88 11.85
N ASP A 95 5.09 -5.44 11.07
CA ASP A 95 6.29 -4.75 10.61
C ASP A 95 6.20 -4.50 9.10
N PRO A 96 6.18 -3.24 8.63
CA PRO A 96 6.09 -2.93 7.20
C PRO A 96 7.31 -3.39 6.39
N ASN A 97 8.42 -3.71 7.04
CA ASN A 97 9.64 -4.17 6.39
C ASN A 97 9.66 -5.69 6.17
N LEU A 98 8.69 -6.42 6.74
CA LEU A 98 8.61 -7.87 6.60
C LEU A 98 7.52 -8.27 5.58
N ALA A 99 7.90 -8.98 4.54
CA ALA A 99 6.96 -9.48 3.53
C ALA A 99 5.86 -10.38 4.14
N VAL A 100 6.18 -11.14 5.20
CA VAL A 100 5.22 -11.97 5.91
C VAL A 100 4.09 -11.14 6.55
N SER A 101 4.34 -9.88 6.88
CA SER A 101 3.31 -9.00 7.46
C SER A 101 2.16 -8.74 6.47
N ILE A 102 2.46 -8.54 5.19
CA ILE A 102 1.46 -8.37 4.15
C ILE A 102 0.63 -9.65 4.00
N SER A 103 1.31 -10.79 3.84
CA SER A 103 0.65 -12.09 3.66
C SER A 103 -0.22 -12.46 4.86
N GLN A 104 0.24 -12.19 6.10
CA GLN A 104 -0.54 -12.45 7.31
C GLN A 104 -1.78 -11.55 7.38
N THR A 105 -1.65 -10.29 7.00
CA THR A 105 -2.79 -9.35 6.98
C THR A 105 -3.89 -9.80 6.02
N GLU A 106 -3.53 -10.37 4.88
CA GLU A 106 -4.49 -10.97 3.94
C GLU A 106 -5.25 -12.16 4.57
N GLN A 107 -4.54 -13.03 5.28
CA GLN A 107 -5.18 -14.15 5.98
C GLN A 107 -6.11 -13.69 7.11
N MET A 108 -5.70 -12.64 7.84
CA MET A 108 -6.53 -12.02 8.86
C MET A 108 -7.79 -11.37 8.27
N ASN A 109 -7.70 -10.73 7.11
CA ASN A 109 -8.87 -10.19 6.41
C ASN A 109 -9.87 -11.29 6.08
N LYS A 110 -9.41 -12.41 5.52
CA LYS A 110 -10.26 -13.56 5.19
C LYS A 110 -10.93 -14.16 6.44
N ALA A 111 -10.21 -14.26 7.54
CA ALA A 111 -10.75 -14.76 8.80
C ALA A 111 -11.79 -13.79 9.39
N ARG A 112 -11.49 -12.48 9.37
CA ARG A 112 -12.40 -11.43 9.84
C ARG A 112 -13.70 -11.41 9.04
N ASP A 113 -13.64 -11.56 7.72
CA ASP A 113 -14.83 -11.58 6.88
C ASP A 113 -15.76 -12.78 7.19
N GLN A 114 -15.20 -13.89 7.65
CA GLN A 114 -15.96 -15.08 8.03
C GLN A 114 -16.50 -15.00 9.46
N LEU A 115 -15.72 -14.43 10.38
CA LEU A 115 -16.13 -14.34 11.79
C LEU A 115 -16.98 -13.10 12.09
N SER A 116 -16.97 -12.10 11.17
CA SER A 116 -17.76 -10.87 11.31
C SER A 116 -17.58 -10.22 12.69
N ASP A 117 -18.65 -10.20 13.50
CA ASP A 117 -18.66 -9.55 14.82
C ASP A 117 -18.35 -10.51 16.00
N GLN A 118 -17.81 -11.69 15.72
CA GLN A 118 -17.51 -12.68 16.79
C GLN A 118 -16.14 -12.46 17.43
N ALA A 119 -15.27 -11.67 16.81
CA ALA A 119 -13.94 -11.37 17.32
C ALA A 119 -13.39 -10.05 16.81
N PHE A 120 -12.49 -9.47 17.54
CA PHE A 120 -11.72 -8.31 17.09
C PHE A 120 -10.44 -8.75 16.40
N PHE A 121 -10.18 -8.17 15.24
CA PHE A 121 -8.93 -8.31 14.51
C PHE A 121 -8.19 -6.97 14.53
N LEU A 122 -7.06 -6.93 15.19
CA LEU A 122 -6.31 -5.72 15.48
C LEU A 122 -4.88 -5.81 14.95
N ILE A 123 -4.25 -4.65 14.73
CA ILE A 123 -2.83 -4.56 14.35
C ILE A 123 -2.08 -3.67 15.35
N ALA A 124 -1.03 -4.24 15.94
CA ALA A 124 -0.02 -3.50 16.66
C ALA A 124 1.13 -3.18 15.67
N LYS A 125 1.10 -1.99 15.09
CA LYS A 125 2.14 -1.59 14.13
C LYS A 125 3.37 -1.08 14.88
N ILE A 126 4.54 -1.63 14.56
CA ILE A 126 5.81 -1.15 15.12
C ILE A 126 6.06 0.31 14.72
N SER A 127 6.77 1.03 15.56
CA SER A 127 7.03 2.47 15.40
C SER A 127 5.77 3.35 15.41
N THR A 128 4.72 2.89 16.09
CA THR A 128 3.57 3.71 16.48
C THR A 128 3.42 3.66 18.00
N PRO A 129 3.01 4.76 18.66
CA PRO A 129 2.92 4.82 20.12
C PRO A 129 2.07 3.67 20.72
N GLU A 130 0.90 3.43 20.14
CA GLU A 130 -0.04 2.39 20.59
C GLU A 130 0.52 0.99 20.33
N GLY A 131 1.13 0.76 19.16
CA GLY A 131 1.74 -0.51 18.81
C GLY A 131 2.94 -0.82 19.70
N ASP A 132 3.83 0.14 19.91
CA ASP A 132 5.03 -0.02 20.74
C ASP A 132 4.66 -0.25 22.21
N GLN A 133 3.60 0.40 22.71
CA GLN A 133 3.09 0.15 24.05
C GLN A 133 2.63 -1.31 24.23
N LEU A 134 1.80 -1.84 23.33
CA LEU A 134 1.33 -3.23 23.39
C LEU A 134 2.48 -4.22 23.25
N ILE A 135 3.41 -3.94 22.32
CA ILE A 135 4.60 -4.77 22.12
C ILE A 135 5.44 -4.85 23.39
N ALA A 136 5.67 -3.71 24.05
CA ALA A 136 6.42 -3.65 25.29
C ALA A 136 5.70 -4.37 26.45
N GLU A 137 4.39 -4.16 26.60
CA GLU A 137 3.56 -4.77 27.64
C GLU A 137 3.57 -6.29 27.58
N HIS A 138 3.40 -6.83 26.35
CA HIS A 138 3.34 -8.27 26.14
C HIS A 138 4.67 -8.89 25.71
N ARG A 139 5.76 -8.12 25.64
CA ARG A 139 7.07 -8.55 25.13
C ARG A 139 6.94 -9.29 23.78
N ALA A 140 6.13 -8.74 22.90
CA ALA A 140 5.85 -9.33 21.61
C ALA A 140 6.96 -9.04 20.61
N SER A 141 7.11 -9.92 19.63
CA SER A 141 8.09 -9.81 18.56
C SER A 141 7.42 -9.39 17.24
N PRO A 142 8.17 -8.77 16.30
CA PRO A 142 7.67 -8.54 14.95
C PRO A 142 7.15 -9.83 14.31
N ALA A 143 6.06 -9.73 13.55
CA ALA A 143 5.37 -10.84 12.90
C ALA A 143 4.82 -11.89 13.88
N GLU A 144 4.48 -11.51 15.10
CA GLU A 144 3.84 -12.38 16.07
C GLU A 144 2.32 -12.13 16.12
N LEU A 145 1.56 -13.20 16.32
CA LEU A 145 0.12 -13.21 16.55
C LEU A 145 -0.15 -13.45 18.04
N LEU A 146 -0.98 -12.61 18.63
CA LEU A 146 -1.40 -12.66 20.02
C LEU A 146 -2.91 -12.84 20.08
N LEU A 147 -3.40 -13.90 20.73
CA LEU A 147 -4.82 -14.12 20.95
C LEU A 147 -5.16 -13.81 22.41
N PHE A 148 -6.10 -12.91 22.59
CA PHE A 148 -6.66 -12.53 23.88
C PHE A 148 -8.06 -13.10 24.03
N ASP A 149 -8.38 -13.57 25.22
CA ASP A 149 -9.73 -13.99 25.59
C ASP A 149 -10.68 -12.78 25.74
N PRO A 150 -12.00 -13.01 25.92
CA PRO A 150 -12.96 -11.92 26.10
C PRO A 150 -12.70 -11.04 27.32
N SER A 151 -11.92 -11.50 28.30
CA SER A 151 -11.50 -10.71 29.47
C SER A 151 -10.25 -9.89 29.27
N GLY A 152 -9.58 -10.03 28.12
CA GLY A 152 -8.32 -9.34 27.80
C GLY A 152 -7.06 -10.07 28.25
N ARG A 153 -7.18 -11.32 28.70
CA ARG A 153 -6.02 -12.13 29.07
C ARG A 153 -5.40 -12.77 27.81
N LEU A 154 -4.09 -12.64 27.67
CA LEU A 154 -3.35 -13.32 26.59
C LEU A 154 -3.38 -14.83 26.80
N ILE A 155 -3.98 -15.59 25.87
CA ILE A 155 -4.13 -17.04 25.97
C ILE A 155 -3.28 -17.81 24.96
N LYS A 156 -2.88 -17.17 23.86
CA LYS A 156 -2.05 -17.83 22.83
C LYS A 156 -1.16 -16.83 22.11
N ARG A 157 0.02 -17.29 21.76
CA ARG A 157 0.93 -16.51 20.92
C ARG A 157 1.66 -17.42 19.93
N GLN A 158 1.89 -16.93 18.72
CA GLN A 158 2.59 -17.68 17.70
C GLN A 158 3.12 -16.77 16.60
N SER A 159 4.23 -17.16 15.99
CA SER A 159 4.76 -16.45 14.84
C SER A 159 3.91 -16.65 13.58
N ALA A 160 3.85 -15.64 12.71
CA ALA A 160 3.27 -15.77 11.38
C ALA A 160 4.13 -16.77 10.54
N LEU A 161 3.60 -17.39 9.51
CA LEU A 161 2.35 -17.17 8.83
C LEU A 161 1.32 -18.22 9.28
N ARG A 162 0.06 -17.76 9.50
CA ARG A 162 -1.09 -18.65 9.78
C ARG A 162 -2.18 -18.38 8.76
N ASN A 163 -2.77 -19.44 8.23
CA ASN A 163 -3.86 -19.30 7.28
C ASN A 163 -5.19 -18.92 7.97
N SER A 164 -6.14 -18.44 7.19
CA SER A 164 -7.42 -17.96 7.72
C SER A 164 -8.19 -19.02 8.49
N SER A 165 -8.16 -20.29 8.07
CA SER A 165 -8.85 -21.39 8.76
C SER A 165 -8.26 -21.67 10.13
N GLU A 166 -6.93 -21.63 10.26
CA GLU A 166 -6.25 -21.75 11.55
C GLU A 166 -6.59 -20.60 12.50
N LEU A 167 -6.64 -19.36 11.97
CA LEU A 167 -7.02 -18.18 12.76
C LEU A 167 -8.47 -18.27 13.24
N ILE A 168 -9.38 -18.76 12.41
CA ILE A 168 -10.77 -18.98 12.76
C ILE A 168 -10.87 -20.02 13.89
N GLN A 169 -10.18 -21.14 13.78
CA GLN A 169 -10.14 -22.15 14.82
C GLN A 169 -9.63 -21.60 16.16
N TRP A 170 -8.56 -20.82 16.13
CA TRP A 170 -8.02 -20.21 17.36
C TRP A 170 -9.04 -19.33 18.06
N VAL A 171 -9.71 -18.47 17.30
CA VAL A 171 -10.68 -17.53 17.84
C VAL A 171 -11.93 -18.26 18.35
N THR A 172 -12.39 -19.30 17.63
CA THR A 172 -13.64 -20.00 17.93
C THR A 172 -13.49 -21.02 19.07
N LEU A 173 -12.38 -21.75 19.07
CA LEU A 173 -12.18 -22.81 20.07
C LEU A 173 -11.57 -22.29 21.36
N GLY A 174 -10.90 -21.13 21.32
CA GLY A 174 -10.26 -20.56 22.51
C GLY A 174 -9.25 -21.49 23.17
N GLU A 175 -8.88 -22.58 22.50
CA GLU A 175 -8.01 -23.59 23.08
C GLU A 175 -6.55 -23.13 23.10
N PRO A 176 -5.87 -23.35 24.23
CA PRO A 176 -4.44 -23.08 24.41
C PRO A 176 -3.54 -23.96 23.53
#